data_47b37f59048f709a6c18c3783d629120
#
_entry.id   47b37f59048f709a6c18c3783d629120
#
_cell.length_a   1.000
_cell.length_b   1.000
_cell.length_c   1.000
_cell.angle_alpha   90.00
_cell.angle_beta   90.00
_cell.angle_gamma   90.00
#
_symmetry.space_group_name_H-M   'P 1'
#
loop_
_entity.id
_entity.type
_entity.pdbx_description
1 polymer ?
#
loop_
_entity_poly.entity_id
_entity_poly.type
_entity_poly.pdbx_seq_one_letter_code
_entity_poly.pdbx_strand_id
1 'polypeptide(L)'
;IKFTNISFHLGRNIAHFTGQNLWFFAITVAPLAQVIALEFTFPLWVILLSPIFLGETLTKLRLITGIVGFSGVLIITAPWSKDLSFGIVAAGLSAIGFAGSVLFTKHLTKSESTIHILLFMTVIQTVFGFVCSVYDGKITLFSISEIPLVVIIGISGLLAHYCLTTALTLIPAAVVSPLEFIRLPIIALLGFLLYNLSLIHI
;
A
#
# COMPACT_ATOMS: atom_id res chain seq x y z
N ILE A 1 -16.15 8.73 20.89
CA ILE A 1 -15.95 8.41 19.46
C ILE A 1 -16.92 9.25 18.68
N LYS A 2 -16.42 10.21 17.88
CA LYS A 2 -17.30 11.02 17.00
C LYS A 2 -17.36 10.30 15.64
N PHE A 3 -18.55 9.95 15.18
CA PHE A 3 -18.78 9.30 13.88
C PHE A 3 -18.89 10.30 12.71
N THR A 4 -18.28 11.48 12.84
CA THR A 4 -18.45 12.57 11.89
C THR A 4 -17.83 12.32 10.51
N ASN A 5 -16.84 11.43 10.40
CA ASN A 5 -16.10 11.18 9.14
C ASN A 5 -16.20 9.73 8.66
N ILE A 6 -17.29 9.03 8.98
CA ILE A 6 -17.44 7.59 8.66
C ILE A 6 -17.28 7.30 7.15
N SER A 7 -17.74 8.19 6.27
CA SER A 7 -17.59 8.05 4.83
C SER A 7 -16.12 8.05 4.39
N PHE A 8 -15.29 8.89 5.00
CA PHE A 8 -13.86 8.92 4.73
C PHE A 8 -13.14 7.69 5.28
N HIS A 9 -13.54 7.18 6.47
CA HIS A 9 -13.05 5.91 7.00
C HIS A 9 -13.42 4.74 6.08
N LEU A 10 -14.67 4.67 5.61
CA LEU A 10 -15.11 3.65 4.68
C LEU A 10 -14.36 3.76 3.36
N GLY A 11 -14.27 4.95 2.76
CA GLY A 11 -13.51 5.17 1.53
C GLY A 11 -12.05 4.75 1.65
N ARG A 12 -11.39 5.13 2.74
CA ARG A 12 -10.02 4.72 3.08
C ARG A 12 -9.88 3.19 3.13
N ASN A 13 -10.79 2.53 3.84
CA ASN A 13 -10.71 1.09 4.06
C ASN A 13 -11.09 0.29 2.81
N ILE A 14 -12.08 0.74 2.03
CA ILE A 14 -12.41 0.14 0.73
C ILE A 14 -11.23 0.25 -0.23
N ALA A 15 -10.64 1.43 -0.36
CA ALA A 15 -9.48 1.65 -1.22
C ALA A 15 -8.29 0.74 -0.82
N HIS A 16 -7.99 0.66 0.49
CA HIS A 16 -6.93 -0.18 1.01
C HIS A 16 -7.22 -1.67 0.80
N PHE A 17 -8.41 -2.14 1.18
CA PHE A 17 -8.78 -3.55 1.08
C PHE A 17 -8.81 -4.03 -0.37
N THR A 18 -9.34 -3.22 -1.28
CA THR A 18 -9.31 -3.51 -2.71
C THR A 18 -7.88 -3.57 -3.23
N GLY A 19 -7.05 -2.57 -2.90
CA GLY A 19 -5.64 -2.56 -3.27
C GLY A 19 -4.90 -3.79 -2.76
N GLN A 20 -5.11 -4.16 -1.50
CA GLN A 20 -4.48 -5.33 -0.87
C GLN A 20 -4.90 -6.65 -1.53
N ASN A 21 -6.18 -6.85 -1.82
CA ASN A 21 -6.64 -8.06 -2.49
C ASN A 21 -6.14 -8.17 -3.93
N LEU A 22 -6.12 -7.06 -4.68
CA LEU A 22 -5.52 -7.00 -6.01
C LEU A 22 -4.03 -7.33 -5.97
N TRP A 23 -3.31 -6.85 -4.97
CA TRP A 23 -1.91 -7.15 -4.76
C TRP A 23 -1.69 -8.63 -4.44
N PHE A 24 -2.47 -9.20 -3.51
CA PHE A 24 -2.41 -10.64 -3.21
C PHE A 24 -2.71 -11.48 -4.45
N PHE A 25 -3.72 -11.13 -5.24
CA PHE A 25 -3.98 -11.81 -6.51
C PHE A 25 -2.77 -11.70 -7.44
N ALA A 26 -2.22 -10.49 -7.60
CA ALA A 26 -1.09 -10.25 -8.50
C ALA A 26 0.14 -11.12 -8.17
N ILE A 27 0.52 -11.27 -6.88
CA ILE A 27 1.66 -12.10 -6.48
C ILE A 27 1.47 -13.59 -6.72
N THR A 28 0.23 -14.06 -6.89
CA THR A 28 -0.03 -15.48 -7.22
C THR A 28 0.08 -15.79 -8.71
N VAL A 29 -0.02 -14.77 -9.58
CA VAL A 29 -0.12 -14.98 -11.04
C VAL A 29 0.91 -14.21 -11.86
N ALA A 30 1.72 -13.35 -11.23
CA ALA A 30 2.76 -12.55 -11.89
C ALA A 30 4.09 -12.61 -11.13
N PRO A 31 5.24 -12.35 -11.79
CA PRO A 31 6.53 -12.31 -11.13
C PRO A 31 6.57 -11.26 -10.01
N LEU A 32 7.04 -11.66 -8.83
CA LEU A 32 7.02 -10.84 -7.63
C LEU A 32 7.73 -9.49 -7.83
N ALA A 33 8.87 -9.49 -8.53
CA ALA A 33 9.60 -8.25 -8.84
C ALA A 33 8.77 -7.24 -9.62
N GLN A 34 7.96 -7.70 -10.59
CA GLN A 34 7.08 -6.83 -11.37
C GLN A 34 5.91 -6.30 -10.53
N VAL A 35 5.34 -7.15 -9.68
CA VAL A 35 4.25 -6.74 -8.77
C VAL A 35 4.74 -5.66 -7.81
N ILE A 36 5.90 -5.88 -7.16
CA ILE A 36 6.51 -4.91 -6.25
C ILE A 36 6.81 -3.59 -6.99
N ALA A 37 7.42 -3.66 -8.18
CA ALA A 37 7.73 -2.45 -8.94
C ALA A 37 6.47 -1.66 -9.31
N LEU A 38 5.37 -2.33 -9.69
CA LEU A 38 4.09 -1.68 -9.98
C LEU A 38 3.42 -1.13 -8.72
N GLU A 39 3.47 -1.84 -7.60
CA GLU A 39 3.02 -1.33 -6.30
C GLU A 39 3.69 0.01 -6.01
N PHE A 40 5.00 0.11 -6.21
CA PHE A 40 5.76 1.34 -5.98
C PHE A 40 5.45 2.49 -6.96
N THR A 41 4.48 2.35 -7.85
CA THR A 41 3.89 3.50 -8.54
C THR A 41 2.92 4.29 -7.65
N PHE A 42 2.47 3.75 -6.50
CA PHE A 42 1.49 4.45 -5.65
C PHE A 42 1.94 5.84 -5.19
N PRO A 43 3.23 6.14 -4.88
CA PRO A 43 3.65 7.49 -4.54
C PRO A 43 3.41 8.50 -5.66
N LEU A 44 3.49 8.06 -6.92
CA LEU A 44 3.18 8.91 -8.07
C LEU A 44 1.71 9.31 -8.09
N TRP A 45 0.84 8.33 -7.87
CA TRP A 45 -0.60 8.58 -7.78
C TRP A 45 -0.92 9.53 -6.63
N VAL A 46 -0.24 9.41 -5.47
CA VAL A 46 -0.38 10.35 -4.36
C VAL A 46 0.07 11.76 -4.78
N ILE A 47 1.23 11.90 -5.43
CA ILE A 47 1.74 13.20 -5.89
C ILE A 47 0.76 13.85 -6.87
N LEU A 48 0.26 13.09 -7.84
CA LEU A 48 -0.64 13.60 -8.88
C LEU A 48 -2.03 13.94 -8.36
N LEU A 49 -2.54 13.17 -7.39
CA LEU A 49 -3.90 13.32 -6.88
C LEU A 49 -3.99 14.24 -5.65
N SER A 50 -2.88 14.46 -4.91
CA SER A 50 -2.87 15.30 -3.71
C SER A 50 -3.31 16.74 -3.95
N PRO A 51 -3.02 17.43 -5.08
CA PRO A 51 -3.56 18.75 -5.35
C PRO A 51 -5.09 18.75 -5.45
N ILE A 52 -5.65 17.73 -6.06
CA ILE A 52 -7.10 17.61 -6.30
C ILE A 52 -7.85 17.28 -5.02
N PHE A 53 -7.38 16.30 -4.26
CA PHE A 53 -8.10 15.78 -3.08
C PHE A 53 -7.76 16.49 -1.77
N LEU A 54 -6.55 17.06 -1.67
CA LEU A 54 -6.04 17.62 -0.42
C LEU A 54 -5.74 19.12 -0.52
N GLY A 55 -5.71 19.70 -1.73
CA GLY A 55 -5.30 21.08 -1.98
C GLY A 55 -3.79 21.30 -1.78
N GLU A 56 -2.98 20.23 -1.84
CA GLU A 56 -1.53 20.34 -1.71
C GLU A 56 -0.90 20.93 -2.97
N THR A 57 0.14 21.75 -2.82
CA THR A 57 0.83 22.35 -3.97
C THR A 57 1.74 21.35 -4.66
N LEU A 58 1.61 21.22 -5.98
CA LEU A 58 2.54 20.42 -6.79
C LEU A 58 3.80 21.24 -7.07
N THR A 59 4.91 20.90 -6.41
CA THR A 59 6.20 21.55 -6.65
C THR A 59 7.00 20.83 -7.74
N LYS A 60 7.89 21.57 -8.43
CA LYS A 60 8.78 20.98 -9.43
C LYS A 60 9.61 19.82 -8.87
N LEU A 61 10.08 19.95 -7.62
CA LEU A 61 10.87 18.92 -6.96
C LEU A 61 10.05 17.63 -6.76
N ARG A 62 8.80 17.73 -6.30
CA ARG A 62 7.92 16.57 -6.11
C ARG A 62 7.64 15.85 -7.44
N LEU A 63 7.42 16.64 -8.51
CA LEU A 63 7.21 16.09 -9.85
C LEU A 63 8.46 15.35 -10.36
N ILE A 64 9.65 15.96 -10.20
CA ILE A 64 10.92 15.34 -10.60
C ILE A 64 11.14 14.03 -9.81
N THR A 65 10.94 14.04 -8.50
CA THR A 65 11.07 12.85 -7.66
C THR A 65 10.13 11.73 -8.14
N GLY A 66 8.89 12.09 -8.46
CA GLY A 66 7.92 11.18 -9.04
C GLY A 66 8.39 10.59 -10.37
N ILE A 67 8.82 11.42 -11.31
CA ILE A 67 9.30 10.98 -12.64
C ILE A 67 10.52 10.04 -12.50
N VAL A 68 11.48 10.38 -11.65
CA VAL A 68 12.67 9.55 -11.41
C VAL A 68 12.26 8.19 -10.83
N GLY A 69 11.39 8.17 -9.81
CA GLY A 69 10.88 6.92 -9.24
C GLY A 69 10.13 6.07 -10.28
N PHE A 70 9.28 6.70 -11.10
CA PHE A 70 8.56 5.98 -12.17
C PHE A 70 9.49 5.45 -13.26
N SER A 71 10.51 6.19 -13.62
CA SER A 71 11.51 5.70 -14.58
C SER A 71 12.19 4.43 -14.07
N GLY A 72 12.50 4.36 -12.77
CA GLY A 72 13.02 3.14 -12.12
C GLY A 72 12.03 1.97 -12.22
N VAL A 73 10.74 2.22 -11.96
CA VAL A 73 9.69 1.21 -12.13
C VAL A 73 9.61 0.71 -13.56
N LEU A 74 9.62 1.60 -14.55
CA LEU A 74 9.58 1.21 -15.98
C LEU A 74 10.78 0.35 -16.38
N ILE A 75 11.98 0.65 -15.86
CA ILE A 75 13.19 -0.15 -16.14
C ILE A 75 13.03 -1.57 -15.56
N ILE A 76 12.51 -1.69 -14.33
CA ILE A 76 12.35 -3.00 -13.67
C ILE A 76 11.22 -3.81 -14.32
N THR A 77 10.06 -3.19 -14.58
CA THR A 77 8.90 -3.92 -15.14
C THR A 77 9.06 -4.25 -16.60
N ALA A 78 9.85 -3.45 -17.34
CA ALA A 78 10.06 -3.58 -18.79
C ALA A 78 8.73 -3.91 -19.54
N PRO A 79 7.68 -3.08 -19.41
CA PRO A 79 6.32 -3.42 -19.89
C PRO A 79 6.24 -3.62 -21.41
N TRP A 80 7.24 -3.13 -22.13
CA TRP A 80 7.38 -3.33 -23.59
C TRP A 80 7.89 -4.71 -24.00
N SER A 81 8.37 -5.52 -23.05
CA SER A 81 9.00 -6.83 -23.34
C SER A 81 8.06 -8.02 -23.17
N LYS A 82 6.87 -7.82 -22.62
CA LYS A 82 5.92 -8.90 -22.27
C LYS A 82 4.47 -8.47 -22.49
N ASP A 83 3.60 -9.45 -22.74
CA ASP A 83 2.16 -9.22 -22.81
C ASP A 83 1.60 -8.79 -21.44
N LEU A 84 0.62 -7.89 -21.47
CA LEU A 84 -0.10 -7.46 -20.27
C LEU A 84 -0.93 -8.62 -19.71
N SER A 85 -0.47 -9.22 -18.63
CA SER A 85 -1.22 -10.23 -17.89
C SER A 85 -2.22 -9.59 -16.92
N PHE A 86 -3.27 -10.34 -16.56
CA PHE A 86 -4.21 -9.90 -15.51
C PHE A 86 -3.51 -9.56 -14.19
N GLY A 87 -2.43 -10.28 -13.85
CA GLY A 87 -1.63 -10.00 -12.65
C GLY A 87 -0.94 -8.65 -12.70
N ILE A 88 -0.39 -8.26 -13.86
CA ILE A 88 0.26 -6.95 -14.05
C ILE A 88 -0.78 -5.82 -13.93
N VAL A 89 -1.96 -5.99 -14.54
CA VAL A 89 -3.04 -5.01 -14.41
C VAL A 89 -3.51 -4.89 -12.97
N ALA A 90 -3.70 -6.01 -12.26
CA ALA A 90 -4.08 -6.03 -10.86
C ALA A 90 -3.04 -5.32 -9.97
N ALA A 91 -1.74 -5.54 -10.21
CA ALA A 91 -0.67 -4.85 -9.50
C ALA A 91 -0.70 -3.33 -9.72
N GLY A 92 -0.92 -2.88 -10.95
CA GLY A 92 -1.08 -1.44 -11.25
C GLY A 92 -2.30 -0.82 -10.56
N LEU A 93 -3.44 -1.52 -10.57
CA LEU A 93 -4.66 -1.08 -9.88
C LEU A 93 -4.51 -1.10 -8.35
N SER A 94 -3.73 -2.04 -7.79
CA SER A 94 -3.45 -2.06 -6.35
C SER A 94 -2.74 -0.79 -5.90
N ALA A 95 -1.80 -0.28 -6.69
CA ALA A 95 -1.10 0.98 -6.40
C ALA A 95 -2.06 2.18 -6.33
N ILE A 96 -3.08 2.22 -7.19
CA ILE A 96 -4.13 3.26 -7.13
C ILE A 96 -4.94 3.12 -5.85
N GLY A 97 -5.30 1.89 -5.45
CA GLY A 97 -5.99 1.62 -4.20
C GLY A 97 -5.19 2.09 -2.98
N PHE A 98 -3.89 1.79 -2.93
CA PHE A 98 -3.01 2.25 -1.85
C PHE A 98 -2.85 3.77 -1.84
N ALA A 99 -2.72 4.41 -3.01
CA ALA A 99 -2.69 5.87 -3.10
C ALA A 99 -3.98 6.50 -2.56
N GLY A 100 -5.14 5.97 -2.94
CA GLY A 100 -6.43 6.40 -2.40
C GLY A 100 -6.48 6.27 -0.88
N SER A 101 -6.01 5.15 -0.33
CA SER A 101 -5.94 4.95 1.12
C SER A 101 -5.08 6.02 1.82
N VAL A 102 -3.91 6.37 1.25
CA VAL A 102 -3.04 7.43 1.78
C VAL A 102 -3.73 8.80 1.74
N LEU A 103 -4.39 9.14 0.63
CA LEU A 103 -5.10 10.42 0.48
C LEU A 103 -6.24 10.56 1.49
N PHE A 104 -7.07 9.53 1.65
CA PHE A 104 -8.12 9.50 2.67
C PHE A 104 -7.53 9.58 4.08
N THR A 105 -6.45 8.85 4.37
CA THR A 105 -5.76 8.92 5.66
C THR A 105 -5.28 10.34 5.94
N LYS A 106 -4.63 10.99 4.97
CA LYS A 106 -4.19 12.39 5.11
C LYS A 106 -5.37 13.34 5.35
N HIS A 107 -6.50 13.12 4.69
CA HIS A 107 -7.70 13.92 4.96
C HIS A 107 -8.18 13.76 6.41
N LEU A 108 -8.25 12.52 6.90
CA LEU A 108 -8.67 12.20 8.27
C LEU A 108 -7.73 12.79 9.32
N THR A 109 -6.42 12.85 9.08
CA THR A 109 -5.46 13.44 10.05
C THR A 109 -5.68 14.92 10.32
N LYS A 110 -6.48 15.63 9.52
CA LYS A 110 -6.85 17.03 9.77
C LYS A 110 -7.80 17.21 10.97
N SER A 111 -8.56 16.18 11.32
CA SER A 111 -9.63 16.26 12.34
C SER A 111 -9.61 15.13 13.36
N GLU A 112 -8.82 14.09 13.15
CA GLU A 112 -8.79 12.90 13.99
C GLU A 112 -7.39 12.51 14.43
N SER A 113 -7.27 11.89 15.61
CA SER A 113 -5.99 11.36 16.09
C SER A 113 -5.59 10.09 15.35
N THR A 114 -4.28 9.85 15.26
CA THR A 114 -3.72 8.63 14.68
C THR A 114 -4.36 7.36 15.26
N ILE A 115 -4.53 7.28 16.58
CA ILE A 115 -5.11 6.11 17.26
C ILE A 115 -6.56 5.89 16.81
N HIS A 116 -7.35 6.95 16.65
CA HIS A 116 -8.73 6.86 16.20
C HIS A 116 -8.83 6.34 14.76
N ILE A 117 -7.99 6.86 13.87
CA ILE A 117 -7.90 6.38 12.48
C ILE A 117 -7.53 4.89 12.43
N LEU A 118 -6.54 4.46 13.22
CA LEU A 118 -6.12 3.08 13.29
C LEU A 118 -7.19 2.14 13.89
N LEU A 119 -7.93 2.60 14.89
CA LEU A 119 -9.04 1.84 15.46
C LEU A 119 -10.10 1.53 14.39
N PHE A 120 -10.56 2.57 13.66
CA PHE A 120 -11.51 2.37 12.57
C PHE A 120 -10.95 1.49 11.46
N MET A 121 -9.66 1.67 11.12
CA MET A 121 -8.97 0.81 10.18
C MET A 121 -9.06 -0.66 10.60
N THR A 122 -8.64 -0.97 11.81
CA THR A 122 -8.58 -2.35 12.30
C THR A 122 -9.98 -2.98 12.32
N VAL A 123 -10.98 -2.27 12.86
CA VAL A 123 -12.35 -2.79 12.93
C VAL A 123 -12.93 -3.04 11.53
N ILE A 124 -12.84 -2.06 10.63
CA ILE A 124 -13.45 -2.18 9.29
C ILE A 124 -12.72 -3.25 8.46
N GLN A 125 -11.38 -3.31 8.52
CA GLN A 125 -10.59 -4.33 7.82
C GLN A 125 -10.88 -5.74 8.36
N THR A 126 -11.09 -5.89 9.67
CA THR A 126 -11.50 -7.16 10.27
C THR A 126 -12.87 -7.61 9.74
N VAL A 127 -13.84 -6.69 9.65
CA VAL A 127 -15.17 -7.01 9.09
C VAL A 127 -15.05 -7.41 7.61
N PHE A 128 -14.30 -6.66 6.80
CA PHE A 128 -14.10 -7.00 5.39
C PHE A 128 -13.38 -8.35 5.22
N GLY A 129 -12.32 -8.58 5.98
CA GLY A 129 -11.58 -9.84 5.96
C GLY A 129 -12.47 -11.02 6.38
N PHE A 130 -13.28 -10.85 7.44
CA PHE A 130 -14.22 -11.87 7.88
C PHE A 130 -15.27 -12.19 6.81
N VAL A 131 -15.89 -11.17 6.21
CA VAL A 131 -16.87 -11.37 5.13
C VAL A 131 -16.26 -12.14 3.96
N CYS A 132 -15.04 -11.78 3.55
CA CYS A 132 -14.34 -12.49 2.47
C CYS A 132 -13.95 -13.92 2.86
N SER A 133 -13.56 -14.17 4.13
CA SER A 133 -13.15 -15.51 4.57
C SER A 133 -14.30 -16.51 4.69
N VAL A 134 -15.54 -16.03 4.85
CA VAL A 134 -16.73 -16.90 4.94
C VAL A 134 -17.50 -17.01 3.62
N TYR A 135 -17.10 -16.25 2.60
CA TYR A 135 -17.86 -16.14 1.35
C TYR A 135 -18.05 -17.49 0.62
N ASP A 136 -17.04 -18.34 0.65
CA ASP A 136 -17.07 -19.69 0.03
C ASP A 136 -17.53 -20.79 1.01
N GLY A 137 -17.92 -20.44 2.24
CA GLY A 137 -18.35 -21.37 3.29
C GLY A 137 -17.21 -22.23 3.87
N LYS A 138 -15.95 -21.96 3.54
CA LYS A 138 -14.77 -22.71 4.01
C LYS A 138 -13.83 -21.78 4.78
N ILE A 139 -13.85 -21.85 6.10
CA ILE A 139 -12.89 -21.12 6.92
C ILE A 139 -11.65 -22.00 7.12
N THR A 140 -10.54 -21.62 6.50
CA THR A 140 -9.24 -22.24 6.77
C THR A 140 -8.59 -21.52 7.94
N LEU A 141 -8.41 -22.22 9.06
CA LEU A 141 -7.73 -21.69 10.22
C LEU A 141 -6.22 -21.95 10.11
N PHE A 142 -5.43 -21.03 10.66
CA PHE A 142 -3.99 -21.17 10.74
C PHE A 142 -3.62 -22.36 11.64
N SER A 143 -2.55 -23.09 11.28
CA SER A 143 -1.97 -24.07 12.19
C SER A 143 -1.31 -23.37 13.40
N ILE A 144 -1.16 -24.10 14.51
CA ILE A 144 -0.53 -23.56 15.72
C ILE A 144 0.90 -23.06 15.43
N SER A 145 1.61 -23.73 14.53
CA SER A 145 2.97 -23.37 14.12
C SER A 145 3.03 -22.06 13.31
N GLU A 146 1.94 -21.63 12.68
CA GLU A 146 1.86 -20.39 11.88
C GLU A 146 1.47 -19.18 12.73
N ILE A 147 0.88 -19.37 13.90
CA ILE A 147 0.41 -18.29 14.78
C ILE A 147 1.49 -17.23 15.06
N PRO A 148 2.75 -17.59 15.41
CA PRO A 148 3.79 -16.58 15.67
C PRO A 148 4.05 -15.69 14.46
N LEU A 149 4.05 -16.26 13.25
CA LEU A 149 4.25 -15.52 12.00
C LEU A 149 3.09 -14.55 11.73
N VAL A 150 1.85 -15.01 11.90
CA VAL A 150 0.65 -14.19 11.75
C VAL A 150 0.65 -13.02 12.74
N VAL A 151 1.04 -13.26 13.99
CA VAL A 151 1.15 -12.21 15.02
C VAL A 151 2.21 -11.18 14.64
N ILE A 152 3.39 -11.62 14.18
CA ILE A 152 4.46 -10.72 13.73
C ILE A 152 3.98 -9.87 12.55
N ILE A 153 3.32 -10.46 11.56
CA ILE A 153 2.76 -9.73 10.41
C ILE A 153 1.74 -8.69 10.87
N GLY A 154 0.82 -9.07 11.79
CA GLY A 154 -0.20 -8.16 12.31
C GLY A 154 0.39 -6.97 13.06
N ILE A 155 1.35 -7.22 13.97
CA ILE A 155 2.02 -6.17 14.74
C ILE A 155 2.83 -5.26 13.79
N SER A 156 3.59 -5.82 12.87
CA SER A 156 4.39 -5.05 11.90
C SER A 156 3.52 -4.18 11.01
N GLY A 157 2.39 -4.71 10.52
CA GLY A 157 1.43 -3.96 9.73
C GLY A 157 0.80 -2.80 10.51
N LEU A 158 0.38 -3.06 11.76
CA LEU A 158 -0.19 -2.02 12.61
C LEU A 158 0.84 -0.92 12.92
N LEU A 159 2.08 -1.29 13.22
CA LEU A 159 3.17 -0.36 13.48
C LEU A 159 3.50 0.49 12.23
N ALA A 160 3.57 -0.14 11.05
CA ALA A 160 3.78 0.57 9.79
C ALA A 160 2.67 1.61 9.53
N HIS A 161 1.41 1.23 9.70
CA HIS A 161 0.28 2.16 9.58
C HIS A 161 0.30 3.26 10.62
N TYR A 162 0.73 2.96 11.86
CA TYR A 162 0.91 3.98 12.90
C TYR A 162 1.97 5.01 12.49
N CYS A 163 3.15 4.56 12.05
CA CYS A 163 4.22 5.43 11.60
C CYS A 163 3.80 6.29 10.40
N LEU A 164 3.20 5.66 9.38
CA LEU A 164 2.72 6.35 8.18
C LEU A 164 1.65 7.40 8.53
N THR A 165 0.63 7.03 9.31
CA THR A 165 -0.43 7.95 9.71
C THR A 165 0.13 9.11 10.52
N THR A 166 1.08 8.85 11.43
CA THR A 166 1.75 9.89 12.22
C THR A 166 2.56 10.83 11.32
N ALA A 167 3.33 10.30 10.36
CA ALA A 167 4.04 11.13 9.39
C ALA A 167 3.07 12.02 8.59
N LEU A 168 1.93 11.49 8.19
CA LEU A 168 0.88 12.24 7.50
C LEU A 168 0.23 13.33 8.37
N THR A 169 0.31 13.28 9.70
CA THR A 169 -0.12 14.43 10.54
C THR A 169 0.86 15.61 10.44
N LEU A 170 2.14 15.34 10.23
CA LEU A 170 3.21 16.32 10.33
C LEU A 170 3.52 17.04 9.01
N ILE A 171 3.49 16.29 7.88
CA ILE A 171 3.90 16.79 6.57
C ILE A 171 2.93 16.38 5.46
N PRO A 172 2.96 17.05 4.28
CA PRO A 172 2.09 16.72 3.14
C PRO A 172 2.26 15.29 2.64
N ALA A 173 1.15 14.69 2.16
CA ALA A 173 1.15 13.34 1.61
C ALA A 173 2.11 13.19 0.41
N ALA A 174 2.19 14.21 -0.45
CA ALA A 174 3.11 14.26 -1.58
C ALA A 174 4.60 14.33 -1.18
N VAL A 175 4.92 14.50 0.12
CA VAL A 175 6.29 14.41 0.65
C VAL A 175 6.52 13.08 1.35
N VAL A 176 5.53 12.59 2.11
CA VAL A 176 5.62 11.30 2.82
C VAL A 176 5.75 10.14 1.82
N SER A 177 4.90 10.12 0.79
CA SER A 177 4.82 8.97 -0.11
C SER A 177 6.11 8.64 -0.86
N PRO A 178 6.90 9.59 -1.39
CA PRO A 178 8.19 9.26 -1.99
C PRO A 178 9.22 8.64 -1.05
N LEU A 179 9.11 8.87 0.27
CA LEU A 179 10.01 8.24 1.25
C LEU A 179 9.83 6.71 1.29
N GLU A 180 8.69 6.21 0.87
CA GLU A 180 8.44 4.76 0.75
C GLU A 180 9.42 4.07 -0.23
N PHE A 181 10.01 4.80 -1.19
CA PHE A 181 11.04 4.23 -2.06
C PHE A 181 12.27 3.72 -1.32
N ILE A 182 12.55 4.24 -0.10
CA ILE A 182 13.63 3.74 0.75
C ILE A 182 13.42 2.26 1.12
N ARG A 183 12.17 1.79 1.12
CA ARG A 183 11.82 0.39 1.38
C ARG A 183 12.38 -0.57 0.31
N LEU A 184 12.53 -0.13 -0.95
CA LEU A 184 13.02 -0.98 -2.05
C LEU A 184 14.42 -1.55 -1.81
N PRO A 185 15.46 -0.74 -1.54
CA PRO A 185 16.79 -1.29 -1.25
C PRO A 185 16.82 -2.16 0.01
N ILE A 186 15.97 -1.87 1.00
CA ILE A 186 15.87 -2.70 2.21
C ILE A 186 15.27 -4.07 1.87
N ILE A 187 14.19 -4.14 1.09
CA ILE A 187 13.59 -5.39 0.64
C ILE A 187 14.57 -6.19 -0.22
N ALA A 188 15.28 -5.53 -1.13
CA ALA A 188 16.30 -6.17 -1.98
C ALA A 188 17.41 -6.79 -1.13
N LEU A 189 17.92 -6.06 -0.14
CA LEU A 189 18.94 -6.55 0.79
C LEU A 189 18.43 -7.74 1.62
N LEU A 190 17.23 -7.66 2.16
CA LEU A 190 16.61 -8.77 2.93
C LEU A 190 16.36 -9.99 2.04
N GLY A 191 15.90 -9.79 0.81
CA GLY A 191 15.72 -10.86 -0.17
C GLY A 191 17.04 -11.57 -0.51
N PHE A 192 18.12 -10.80 -0.65
CA PHE A 192 19.45 -11.35 -0.85
C PHE A 192 19.95 -12.14 0.37
N LEU A 193 19.84 -11.56 1.58
CA LEU A 193 20.38 -12.16 2.80
C LEU A 193 19.59 -13.38 3.30
N LEU A 194 18.25 -13.34 3.21
CA LEU A 194 17.39 -14.37 3.80
C LEU A 194 16.99 -15.47 2.80
N TYR A 195 16.87 -15.12 1.52
CA TYR A 195 16.37 -16.03 0.49
C TYR A 195 17.37 -16.33 -0.61
N ASN A 196 18.63 -15.83 -0.49
CA ASN A 196 19.67 -15.95 -1.53
C ASN A 196 19.20 -15.52 -2.93
N LEU A 197 18.25 -14.57 -2.98
CA LEU A 197 17.76 -14.04 -4.25
C LEU A 197 18.86 -13.16 -4.87
N SER A 198 19.15 -13.40 -6.14
CA SER A 198 20.06 -12.52 -6.87
C SER A 198 19.49 -11.11 -6.95
N LEU A 199 20.29 -10.08 -6.62
CA LEU A 199 19.92 -8.67 -6.77
C LEU A 199 19.54 -8.29 -8.21
N ILE A 200 19.88 -9.13 -9.19
CA ILE A 200 19.52 -8.95 -10.60
C ILE A 200 18.09 -9.48 -10.87
N HIS A 201 17.56 -10.32 -9.99
CA HIS A 201 16.25 -10.97 -10.15
C HIS A 201 15.17 -10.43 -9.18
N ILE A 202 15.54 -9.48 -8.33
CA ILE A 202 14.66 -8.68 -7.50
C ILE A 202 14.40 -7.34 -8.19
#